data_1cb5e0e1b61869cc7ea2b973a1e462ec
#
_entry.id   1cb5e0e1b61869cc7ea2b973a1e462ec
#
_cell.length_a   1.000
_cell.length_b   1.000
_cell.length_c   1.000
_cell.angle_alpha   90.00
_cell.angle_beta   90.00
_cell.angle_gamma   90.00
#
_symmetry.space_group_name_H-M   'P 1'
#
loop_
_entity.id
_entity.type
_entity.pdbx_description
1 polymer ?
#
loop_
_entity_poly.entity_id
_entity_poly.type
_entity_poly.pdbx_seq_one_letter_code
_entity_poly.pdbx_strand_id
1 'polypeptide(L)'
;MYITCLDVEGVLVPEIWIAFAEASGIPELKRTTRDEPDYDKLMNWRLGILKEHGLGLKEIQETIAKIDPLPGAKEFLDELRSFSQVILISDTFTQFATPLMEKLGRPTLFCNTLEVAENGEITGFKMRCEKSKLTTVKALQSMGFETIASGDSYNDLGMIQASKAGFLFRSTEQIQADHPEIPAYEEYDELLAAIKEAMK
;
A
#
# COMPACT_ATOMS: atom_id res chain seq x y z
N MET A 1 21.99 -9.46 4.58
CA MET A 1 21.32 -8.20 5.04
C MET A 1 19.86 -8.29 4.69
N TYR A 2 18.96 -7.99 5.64
CA TYR A 2 17.51 -8.10 5.45
C TYR A 2 16.89 -6.77 5.01
N ILE A 3 15.86 -6.86 4.16
CA ILE A 3 14.95 -5.77 3.86
C ILE A 3 13.52 -6.28 4.09
N THR A 4 12.75 -5.54 4.90
CA THR A 4 11.33 -5.81 5.08
C THR A 4 10.53 -5.02 4.07
N CYS A 5 9.72 -5.70 3.28
CA CYS A 5 8.83 -5.16 2.25
C CYS A 5 7.39 -5.21 2.77
N LEU A 6 6.74 -4.07 2.93
CA LEU A 6 5.38 -3.99 3.44
C LEU A 6 4.46 -3.39 2.39
N ASP A 7 3.23 -3.90 2.31
CA ASP A 7 2.15 -3.15 1.71
C ASP A 7 1.78 -1.94 2.59
N VAL A 8 1.00 -1.04 2.06
CA VAL A 8 0.64 0.24 2.71
C VAL A 8 -0.83 0.25 3.12
N GLU A 9 -1.73 0.07 2.14
CA GLU A 9 -3.17 0.09 2.36
C GLU A 9 -3.60 -1.23 3.05
N GLY A 10 -4.46 -1.16 4.05
CA GLY A 10 -4.81 -2.33 4.88
C GLY A 10 -3.74 -2.72 5.93
N VAL A 11 -2.48 -2.33 5.74
CA VAL A 11 -1.37 -2.64 6.66
C VAL A 11 -1.00 -1.46 7.55
N LEU A 12 -0.78 -0.28 6.98
CA LEU A 12 -0.35 0.92 7.71
C LEU A 12 -1.35 2.07 7.65
N VAL A 13 -2.14 2.12 6.59
CA VAL A 13 -3.17 3.14 6.36
C VAL A 13 -4.44 2.46 5.87
N PRO A 14 -5.62 3.08 6.06
CA PRO A 14 -6.84 2.57 5.47
C PRO A 14 -6.76 2.61 3.92
N GLU A 15 -7.63 1.87 3.26
CA GLU A 15 -7.84 1.94 1.81
C GLU A 15 -8.07 3.40 1.39
N ILE A 16 -7.12 4.01 0.68
CA ILE A 16 -7.11 5.46 0.43
C ILE A 16 -8.35 5.91 -0.34
N TRP A 17 -8.76 5.17 -1.37
CA TRP A 17 -9.95 5.52 -2.16
C TRP A 17 -11.24 5.44 -1.35
N ILE A 18 -11.37 4.44 -0.48
CA ILE A 18 -12.54 4.29 0.40
C ILE A 18 -12.58 5.43 1.42
N ALA A 19 -11.45 5.67 2.10
CA ALA A 19 -11.35 6.74 3.08
C ALA A 19 -11.52 8.13 2.45
N PHE A 20 -11.00 8.32 1.23
CA PHE A 20 -11.21 9.56 0.47
C PHE A 20 -12.68 9.75 0.09
N ALA A 21 -13.36 8.69 -0.37
CA ALA A 21 -14.79 8.73 -0.70
C ALA A 21 -15.64 9.15 0.52
N GLU A 22 -15.29 8.64 1.71
CA GLU A 22 -15.96 9.00 2.96
C GLU A 22 -15.69 10.45 3.37
N ALA A 23 -14.42 10.85 3.32
CA ALA A 23 -14.01 12.20 3.72
C ALA A 23 -14.50 13.30 2.76
N SER A 24 -14.61 12.98 1.46
CA SER A 24 -15.10 13.90 0.42
C SER A 24 -16.61 13.90 0.26
N GLY A 25 -17.31 12.88 0.78
CA GLY A 25 -18.75 12.68 0.58
C GLY A 25 -19.13 12.24 -0.83
N ILE A 26 -18.22 11.58 -1.56
CA ILE A 26 -18.41 11.07 -2.93
C ILE A 26 -18.43 9.54 -2.89
N PRO A 27 -19.60 8.91 -2.61
CA PRO A 27 -19.66 7.46 -2.36
C PRO A 27 -19.31 6.61 -3.59
N GLU A 28 -19.44 7.15 -4.79
CA GLU A 28 -19.07 6.48 -6.05
C GLU A 28 -17.60 6.05 -6.05
N LEU A 29 -16.70 6.80 -5.41
CA LEU A 29 -15.27 6.50 -5.33
C LEU A 29 -14.93 5.29 -4.44
N LYS A 30 -15.90 4.71 -3.72
CA LYS A 30 -15.74 3.45 -2.97
C LYS A 30 -15.58 2.21 -3.86
N ARG A 31 -15.87 2.32 -5.16
CA ARG A 31 -15.70 1.23 -6.11
C ARG A 31 -14.25 0.76 -6.14
N THR A 32 -14.04 -0.55 -6.04
CA THR A 32 -12.73 -1.20 -5.96
C THR A 32 -12.48 -2.16 -7.13
N THR A 33 -11.32 -2.80 -7.15
CA THR A 33 -11.00 -3.87 -8.11
C THR A 33 -11.90 -5.12 -7.95
N ARG A 34 -12.65 -5.25 -6.86
CA ARG A 34 -13.67 -6.28 -6.69
C ARG A 34 -14.91 -6.00 -7.55
N ASP A 35 -15.21 -4.72 -7.80
CA ASP A 35 -16.35 -4.27 -8.60
C ASP A 35 -15.98 -4.10 -10.09
N GLU A 36 -14.75 -3.70 -10.38
CA GLU A 36 -14.19 -3.57 -11.73
C GLU A 36 -12.75 -4.12 -11.72
N PRO A 37 -12.56 -5.37 -12.15
CA PRO A 37 -11.25 -6.03 -12.17
C PRO A 37 -10.23 -5.40 -13.13
N ASP A 38 -10.71 -4.69 -14.16
CA ASP A 38 -9.86 -3.95 -15.09
C ASP A 38 -9.40 -2.64 -14.42
N TYR A 39 -8.15 -2.63 -13.98
CA TYR A 39 -7.58 -1.50 -13.24
C TYR A 39 -7.60 -0.20 -14.04
N ASP A 40 -7.31 -0.26 -15.34
CA ASP A 40 -7.31 0.94 -16.20
C ASP A 40 -8.72 1.52 -16.34
N LYS A 41 -9.74 0.67 -16.48
CA LYS A 41 -11.14 1.12 -16.49
C LYS A 41 -11.55 1.72 -15.17
N LEU A 42 -11.19 1.09 -14.06
CA LEU A 42 -11.48 1.59 -12.72
C LEU A 42 -10.85 2.96 -12.50
N MET A 43 -9.56 3.12 -12.84
CA MET A 43 -8.85 4.38 -12.66
C MET A 43 -9.40 5.49 -13.57
N ASN A 44 -9.63 5.20 -14.85
CA ASN A 44 -10.22 6.19 -15.75
C ASN A 44 -11.62 6.64 -15.31
N TRP A 45 -12.42 5.71 -14.77
CA TRP A 45 -13.71 6.05 -14.19
C TRP A 45 -13.57 6.95 -12.96
N ARG A 46 -12.65 6.64 -12.03
CA ARG A 46 -12.34 7.46 -10.85
C ARG A 46 -11.89 8.87 -11.25
N LEU A 47 -11.01 8.98 -12.25
CA LEU A 47 -10.56 10.29 -12.76
C LEU A 47 -11.72 11.09 -13.36
N GLY A 48 -12.67 10.44 -14.03
CA GLY A 48 -13.90 11.07 -14.51
C GLY A 48 -14.73 11.66 -13.37
N ILE A 49 -14.93 10.92 -12.28
CA ILE A 49 -15.67 11.39 -11.09
C ILE A 49 -14.96 12.58 -10.44
N LEU A 50 -13.62 12.52 -10.29
CA LEU A 50 -12.85 13.65 -9.74
C LEU A 50 -13.05 14.91 -10.57
N LYS A 51 -13.00 14.79 -11.89
CA LYS A 51 -13.21 15.90 -12.83
C LYS A 51 -14.64 16.45 -12.76
N GLU A 52 -15.66 15.60 -12.71
CA GLU A 52 -17.08 15.99 -12.57
C GLU A 52 -17.32 16.79 -11.29
N HIS A 53 -16.61 16.45 -10.20
CA HIS A 53 -16.68 17.14 -8.93
C HIS A 53 -15.71 18.35 -8.83
N GLY A 54 -14.95 18.65 -9.89
CA GLY A 54 -14.00 19.76 -9.91
C GLY A 54 -12.85 19.61 -8.94
N LEU A 55 -12.47 18.36 -8.60
CA LEU A 55 -11.40 18.06 -7.65
C LEU A 55 -10.06 17.96 -8.39
N GLY A 56 -9.18 18.89 -8.08
CA GLY A 56 -7.78 18.84 -8.47
C GLY A 56 -6.90 18.18 -7.41
N LEU A 57 -5.61 18.04 -7.71
CA LEU A 57 -4.66 17.39 -6.82
C LEU A 57 -4.63 18.03 -5.43
N LYS A 58 -4.70 19.35 -5.33
CA LYS A 58 -4.64 20.08 -4.06
C LYS A 58 -5.79 19.72 -3.13
N GLU A 59 -7.02 19.75 -3.63
CA GLU A 59 -8.23 19.43 -2.87
C GLU A 59 -8.21 17.97 -2.40
N ILE A 60 -7.70 17.07 -3.25
CA ILE A 60 -7.55 15.66 -2.93
C ILE A 60 -6.52 15.47 -1.82
N GLN A 61 -5.35 16.10 -1.92
CA GLN A 61 -4.31 16.03 -0.89
C GLN A 61 -4.78 16.62 0.45
N GLU A 62 -5.50 17.75 0.43
CA GLU A 62 -6.10 18.35 1.63
C GLU A 62 -7.14 17.43 2.29
N THR A 63 -7.85 16.65 1.51
CA THR A 63 -8.80 15.64 2.02
C THR A 63 -8.06 14.44 2.60
N ILE A 64 -7.07 13.89 1.89
CA ILE A 64 -6.26 12.75 2.35
C ILE A 64 -5.47 13.12 3.61
N ALA A 65 -5.02 14.37 3.74
CA ALA A 65 -4.32 14.85 4.93
C ALA A 65 -5.16 14.76 6.23
N LYS A 66 -6.49 14.66 6.13
CA LYS A 66 -7.40 14.43 7.27
C LYS A 66 -7.52 12.95 7.67
N ILE A 67 -7.05 12.04 6.80
CA ILE A 67 -7.03 10.59 7.07
C ILE A 67 -5.82 10.29 7.95
N ASP A 68 -6.02 9.51 9.00
CA ASP A 68 -4.93 9.07 9.86
C ASP A 68 -4.43 7.67 9.48
N PRO A 69 -3.15 7.35 9.73
CA PRO A 69 -2.67 5.97 9.72
C PRO A 69 -3.49 5.09 10.67
N LEU A 70 -3.45 3.79 10.45
CA LEU A 70 -4.10 2.83 11.34
C LEU A 70 -3.50 2.92 12.75
N PRO A 71 -4.31 2.73 13.81
CA PRO A 71 -3.83 2.78 15.19
C PRO A 71 -2.64 1.83 15.41
N GLY A 72 -1.53 2.36 15.95
CA GLY A 72 -0.29 1.62 16.19
C GLY A 72 0.64 1.46 14.97
N ALA A 73 0.21 1.88 13.77
CA ALA A 73 1.00 1.71 12.54
C ALA A 73 2.33 2.50 12.58
N LYS A 74 2.30 3.71 13.13
CA LYS A 74 3.50 4.55 13.22
C LYS A 74 4.52 3.96 14.18
N GLU A 75 4.08 3.52 15.35
CA GLU A 75 4.90 2.90 16.38
C GLU A 75 5.51 1.58 15.88
N PHE A 76 4.70 0.74 15.24
CA PHE A 76 5.16 -0.49 14.59
C PHE A 76 6.25 -0.20 13.55
N LEU A 77 6.02 0.77 12.67
CA LEU A 77 6.97 1.12 11.61
C LEU A 77 8.27 1.67 12.17
N ASP A 78 8.22 2.49 13.21
CA ASP A 78 9.41 3.05 13.86
C ASP A 78 10.22 1.95 14.56
N GLU A 79 9.56 1.03 15.25
CA GLU A 79 10.24 -0.10 15.86
C GLU A 79 10.87 -1.03 14.82
N LEU A 80 10.13 -1.36 13.77
CA LEU A 80 10.64 -2.18 12.66
C LEU A 80 11.89 -1.55 12.02
N ARG A 81 11.88 -0.24 11.80
CA ARG A 81 13.01 0.51 11.23
C ARG A 81 14.23 0.57 12.16
N SER A 82 14.06 0.31 13.45
CA SER A 82 15.19 0.28 14.38
C SER A 82 16.14 -0.91 14.18
N PHE A 83 15.66 -1.98 13.55
CA PHE A 83 16.45 -3.22 13.34
C PHE A 83 16.41 -3.77 11.92
N SER A 84 15.55 -3.25 11.03
CA SER A 84 15.43 -3.66 9.62
C SER A 84 15.44 -2.45 8.70
N GLN A 85 15.98 -2.61 7.49
CA GLN A 85 15.66 -1.69 6.40
C GLN A 85 14.22 -1.97 5.94
N VAL A 86 13.43 -0.92 5.75
CA VAL A 86 12.01 -1.05 5.39
C VAL A 86 11.74 -0.34 4.08
N ILE A 87 11.07 -1.04 3.17
CA ILE A 87 10.53 -0.48 1.94
C ILE A 87 9.04 -0.74 1.90
N LEU A 88 8.26 0.31 1.73
CA LEU A 88 6.84 0.23 1.46
C LEU A 88 6.64 0.06 -0.04
N ILE A 89 5.75 -0.84 -0.45
CA ILE A 89 5.44 -1.12 -1.84
C ILE A 89 3.93 -1.11 -2.00
N SER A 90 3.39 -0.17 -2.77
CA SER A 90 1.95 0.02 -2.90
C SER A 90 1.54 0.26 -4.35
N ASP A 91 0.32 -0.08 -4.68
CA ASP A 91 -0.31 0.25 -5.97
C ASP A 91 -0.96 1.65 -5.96
N THR A 92 -0.87 2.39 -4.87
CA THR A 92 -1.26 3.80 -4.76
C THR A 92 -0.36 4.72 -5.61
N PHE A 93 -0.58 6.02 -5.50
CA PHE A 93 0.16 7.06 -6.23
C PHE A 93 0.93 7.95 -5.26
N THR A 94 2.15 8.37 -5.65
CA THR A 94 3.01 9.23 -4.82
C THR A 94 2.26 10.46 -4.30
N GLN A 95 1.49 11.11 -5.16
CA GLN A 95 0.78 12.35 -4.82
C GLN A 95 -0.34 12.11 -3.79
N PHE A 96 -1.01 10.95 -3.84
CA PHE A 96 -2.03 10.57 -2.85
C PHE A 96 -1.41 10.11 -1.53
N ALA A 97 -0.33 9.34 -1.61
CA ALA A 97 0.34 8.81 -0.42
C ALA A 97 1.08 9.89 0.39
N THR A 98 1.55 10.97 -0.25
CA THR A 98 2.42 11.97 0.40
C THR A 98 1.90 12.45 1.77
N PRO A 99 0.65 12.89 1.96
CA PRO A 99 0.18 13.35 3.27
C PRO A 99 0.24 12.26 4.36
N LEU A 100 -0.03 11.01 3.99
CA LEU A 100 0.02 9.86 4.91
C LEU A 100 1.46 9.46 5.22
N MET A 101 2.35 9.51 4.23
CA MET A 101 3.77 9.23 4.43
C MET A 101 4.43 10.27 5.34
N GLU A 102 3.98 11.51 5.33
CA GLU A 102 4.41 12.53 6.29
C GLU A 102 4.08 12.14 7.74
N LYS A 103 2.86 11.64 7.98
CA LYS A 103 2.44 11.14 9.29
C LYS A 103 3.23 9.89 9.74
N LEU A 104 3.64 9.04 8.79
CA LEU A 104 4.44 7.84 9.05
C LEU A 104 5.97 8.11 9.15
N GLY A 105 6.41 9.38 9.12
CA GLY A 105 7.83 9.72 9.22
C GLY A 105 8.63 9.52 7.94
N ARG A 106 7.97 9.67 6.79
CA ARG A 106 8.56 9.63 5.43
C ARG A 106 9.36 8.35 5.16
N PRO A 107 8.76 7.16 5.28
CA PRO A 107 9.40 5.91 4.91
C PRO A 107 9.68 5.87 3.40
N THR A 108 10.62 5.01 2.99
CA THR A 108 10.84 4.73 1.57
C THR A 108 9.58 4.07 0.98
N LEU A 109 9.00 4.68 -0.04
CA LEU A 109 7.80 4.20 -0.72
C LEU A 109 8.06 3.98 -2.21
N PHE A 110 7.76 2.80 -2.71
CA PHE A 110 7.70 2.47 -4.14
C PHE A 110 6.25 2.32 -4.56
N CYS A 111 5.76 3.25 -5.36
CA CYS A 111 4.38 3.27 -5.83
C CYS A 111 4.30 3.87 -7.24
N ASN A 112 3.11 4.14 -7.71
CA ASN A 112 2.82 4.69 -9.03
C ASN A 112 2.82 6.24 -9.00
N THR A 113 2.56 6.87 -10.13
CA THR A 113 2.58 8.33 -10.27
C THR A 113 1.34 8.80 -11.03
N LEU A 114 0.70 9.88 -10.56
CA LEU A 114 -0.35 10.55 -11.30
C LEU A 114 0.26 11.53 -12.32
N GLU A 115 -0.38 11.67 -13.47
CA GLU A 115 -0.13 12.74 -14.41
C GLU A 115 -1.01 13.94 -14.05
N VAL A 116 -0.38 15.09 -13.78
CA VAL A 116 -1.06 16.28 -13.27
C VAL A 116 -0.71 17.46 -14.16
N ALA A 117 -1.73 18.15 -14.67
CA ALA A 117 -1.58 19.37 -15.45
C ALA A 117 -1.17 20.55 -14.56
N GLU A 118 -0.66 21.62 -15.17
CA GLU A 118 -0.21 22.83 -14.46
C GLU A 118 -1.30 23.47 -13.60
N ASN A 119 -2.57 23.33 -13.99
CA ASN A 119 -3.73 23.81 -13.23
C ASN A 119 -4.14 22.89 -12.06
N GLY A 120 -3.43 21.76 -11.85
CA GLY A 120 -3.72 20.80 -10.81
C GLY A 120 -4.74 19.69 -11.19
N GLU A 121 -5.27 19.71 -12.42
CA GLU A 121 -6.17 18.65 -12.91
C GLU A 121 -5.38 17.33 -13.05
N ILE A 122 -5.94 16.22 -12.57
CA ILE A 122 -5.36 14.89 -12.76
C ILE A 122 -5.82 14.40 -14.14
N THR A 123 -4.86 14.26 -15.05
CA THR A 123 -5.10 13.93 -16.45
C THR A 123 -4.86 12.47 -16.78
N GLY A 124 -4.19 11.74 -15.90
CA GLY A 124 -3.86 10.35 -16.11
C GLY A 124 -3.04 9.75 -14.97
N PHE A 125 -2.54 8.56 -15.20
CA PHE A 125 -1.66 7.86 -14.27
C PHE A 125 -0.62 7.02 -15.00
N LYS A 126 0.49 6.76 -14.32
CA LYS A 126 1.58 5.94 -14.83
C LYS A 126 1.94 4.87 -13.81
N MET A 127 1.78 3.62 -14.21
CA MET A 127 2.23 2.48 -13.43
C MET A 127 3.75 2.40 -13.46
N ARG A 128 4.38 2.18 -12.32
CA ARG A 128 5.84 2.08 -12.17
C ARG A 128 6.40 0.88 -12.95
N CYS A 129 5.78 -0.28 -12.79
CA CYS A 129 6.10 -1.50 -13.52
C CYS A 129 4.98 -2.54 -13.33
N GLU A 130 4.97 -3.57 -14.18
CA GLU A 130 4.07 -4.72 -13.99
C GLU A 130 4.40 -5.47 -12.69
N LYS A 131 3.35 -5.97 -12.02
CA LYS A 131 3.47 -6.76 -10.78
C LYS A 131 4.44 -6.11 -9.81
N SER A 132 4.22 -4.83 -9.53
CA SER A 132 5.17 -3.94 -8.87
C SER A 132 5.75 -4.51 -7.56
N LYS A 133 4.94 -5.21 -6.75
CA LYS A 133 5.33 -5.82 -5.47
C LYS A 133 6.33 -6.97 -5.70
N LEU A 134 5.98 -7.95 -6.53
CA LEU A 134 6.86 -9.07 -6.85
C LEU A 134 8.15 -8.63 -7.56
N THR A 135 8.03 -7.72 -8.53
CA THR A 135 9.18 -7.19 -9.29
C THR A 135 10.17 -6.48 -8.37
N THR A 136 9.68 -5.71 -7.41
CA THR A 136 10.54 -5.04 -6.41
C THR A 136 11.29 -6.05 -5.54
N VAL A 137 10.60 -7.04 -4.99
CA VAL A 137 11.24 -8.08 -4.15
C VAL A 137 12.32 -8.81 -4.94
N LYS A 138 12.04 -9.25 -6.15
CA LYS A 138 13.04 -9.93 -7.01
C LYS A 138 14.23 -9.03 -7.34
N ALA A 139 14.02 -7.74 -7.57
CA ALA A 139 15.09 -6.79 -7.80
C ALA A 139 16.00 -6.65 -6.57
N LEU A 140 15.44 -6.52 -5.37
CA LEU A 140 16.19 -6.47 -4.12
C LEU A 140 17.01 -7.76 -3.90
N GLN A 141 16.42 -8.91 -4.15
CA GLN A 141 17.09 -10.19 -4.05
C GLN A 141 18.25 -10.31 -5.05
N SER A 142 18.08 -9.79 -6.27
CA SER A 142 19.17 -9.77 -7.28
C SER A 142 20.37 -8.92 -6.87
N MET A 143 20.18 -7.96 -5.94
CA MET A 143 21.24 -7.16 -5.33
C MET A 143 21.86 -7.81 -4.09
N GLY A 144 21.46 -9.04 -3.74
CA GLY A 144 22.02 -9.79 -2.61
C GLY A 144 21.31 -9.56 -1.27
N PHE A 145 20.11 -8.94 -1.27
CA PHE A 145 19.32 -8.81 -0.05
C PHE A 145 18.41 -10.02 0.17
N GLU A 146 18.23 -10.41 1.40
CA GLU A 146 17.16 -11.30 1.83
C GLU A 146 15.92 -10.45 2.15
N THR A 147 14.78 -10.83 1.58
CA THR A 147 13.53 -10.08 1.77
C THR A 147 12.60 -10.80 2.75
N ILE A 148 11.90 -10.01 3.57
CA ILE A 148 10.76 -10.43 4.38
C ILE A 148 9.59 -9.58 3.93
N ALA A 149 8.43 -10.18 3.69
CA ALA A 149 7.30 -9.44 3.13
C ALA A 149 6.02 -9.63 3.93
N SER A 150 5.19 -8.57 3.99
CA SER A 150 3.85 -8.67 4.57
C SER A 150 2.86 -7.78 3.81
N GLY A 151 1.63 -8.26 3.72
CA GLY A 151 0.50 -7.59 3.09
C GLY A 151 -0.82 -8.22 3.47
N ASP A 152 -1.95 -7.65 3.04
CA ASP A 152 -3.29 -8.05 3.46
C ASP A 152 -4.11 -8.75 2.37
N SER A 153 -3.68 -8.67 1.11
CA SER A 153 -4.53 -8.99 -0.04
C SER A 153 -3.84 -9.87 -1.10
N TYR A 154 -4.62 -10.36 -2.07
CA TYR A 154 -4.13 -11.27 -3.12
C TYR A 154 -2.99 -10.70 -3.97
N ASN A 155 -2.94 -9.38 -4.18
CA ASN A 155 -1.85 -8.74 -4.94
C ASN A 155 -0.51 -8.76 -4.20
N ASP A 156 -0.50 -9.07 -2.88
CA ASP A 156 0.69 -9.20 -2.05
C ASP A 156 1.31 -10.59 -2.11
N LEU A 157 0.52 -11.61 -2.46
CA LEU A 157 0.97 -13.01 -2.44
C LEU A 157 2.26 -13.23 -3.22
N GLY A 158 2.40 -12.55 -4.37
CA GLY A 158 3.62 -12.67 -5.17
C GLY A 158 4.88 -12.23 -4.42
N MET A 159 4.84 -11.12 -3.67
CA MET A 159 5.99 -10.68 -2.89
C MET A 159 6.17 -11.51 -1.62
N ILE A 160 5.08 -11.93 -0.97
CA ILE A 160 5.07 -12.76 0.23
C ILE A 160 5.74 -14.11 -0.07
N GLN A 161 5.27 -14.82 -1.10
CA GLN A 161 5.77 -16.15 -1.47
C GLN A 161 7.20 -16.12 -2.02
N ALA A 162 7.61 -15.03 -2.67
CA ALA A 162 8.97 -14.88 -3.20
C ALA A 162 10.01 -14.52 -2.12
N SER A 163 9.59 -14.09 -0.95
CA SER A 163 10.48 -13.66 0.14
C SER A 163 10.97 -14.85 0.98
N LYS A 164 12.08 -14.66 1.72
CA LYS A 164 12.61 -15.67 2.68
C LYS A 164 11.58 -16.04 3.74
N ALA A 165 10.83 -15.03 4.19
CA ALA A 165 9.65 -15.21 5.03
C ALA A 165 8.56 -14.25 4.58
N GLY A 166 7.32 -14.71 4.63
CA GLY A 166 6.17 -13.93 4.23
C GLY A 166 5.01 -14.12 5.18
N PHE A 167 4.25 -13.05 5.40
CA PHE A 167 3.19 -12.99 6.38
C PHE A 167 1.95 -12.30 5.80
N LEU A 168 0.78 -12.84 6.07
CA LEU A 168 -0.47 -12.12 5.91
C LEU A 168 -0.72 -11.26 7.15
N PHE A 169 -1.20 -10.04 6.96
CA PHE A 169 -1.53 -9.15 8.06
C PHE A 169 -2.90 -8.54 7.85
N ARG A 170 -3.83 -8.76 8.81
CA ARG A 170 -5.22 -8.31 8.74
C ARG A 170 -5.93 -8.71 7.45
N SER A 171 -5.55 -9.85 6.91
CA SER A 171 -6.12 -10.39 5.68
C SER A 171 -7.49 -11.02 5.93
N THR A 172 -8.27 -11.19 4.87
CA THR A 172 -9.58 -11.83 4.97
C THR A 172 -9.46 -13.33 5.29
N GLU A 173 -10.46 -13.91 5.97
CA GLU A 173 -10.55 -15.33 6.23
C GLU A 173 -10.44 -16.18 4.93
N GLN A 174 -10.95 -15.66 3.82
CA GLN A 174 -10.87 -16.33 2.54
C GLN A 174 -9.42 -16.47 2.05
N ILE A 175 -8.62 -15.41 2.12
CA ILE A 175 -7.21 -15.46 1.72
C ILE A 175 -6.42 -16.41 2.62
N GLN A 176 -6.68 -16.39 3.92
CA GLN A 176 -6.05 -17.30 4.89
C GLN A 176 -6.42 -18.76 4.61
N ALA A 177 -7.68 -19.02 4.23
CA ALA A 177 -8.14 -20.37 3.86
C ALA A 177 -7.54 -20.86 2.54
N ASP A 178 -7.36 -19.95 1.57
CA ASP A 178 -6.76 -20.28 0.27
C ASP A 178 -5.24 -20.51 0.37
N HIS A 179 -4.59 -19.92 1.39
CA HIS A 179 -3.15 -19.96 1.61
C HIS A 179 -2.77 -20.33 3.05
N PRO A 180 -3.17 -21.52 3.54
CA PRO A 180 -2.94 -21.94 4.92
C PRO A 180 -1.46 -22.13 5.27
N GLU A 181 -0.58 -22.19 4.26
CA GLU A 181 0.86 -22.26 4.43
C GLU A 181 1.50 -20.91 4.84
N ILE A 182 0.79 -19.79 4.69
CA ILE A 182 1.29 -18.46 5.01
C ILE A 182 0.78 -18.06 6.40
N PRO A 183 1.67 -17.83 7.39
CA PRO A 183 1.24 -17.36 8.71
C PRO A 183 0.51 -16.02 8.61
N ALA A 184 -0.60 -15.87 9.35
CA ALA A 184 -1.42 -14.68 9.38
C ALA A 184 -1.44 -14.08 10.79
N TYR A 185 -1.38 -12.74 10.87
CA TYR A 185 -1.38 -11.99 12.10
C TYR A 185 -2.37 -10.82 12.02
N GLU A 186 -2.95 -10.46 13.17
CA GLU A 186 -3.89 -9.35 13.30
C GLU A 186 -3.29 -8.17 14.07
N GLU A 187 -2.32 -8.44 14.96
CA GLU A 187 -1.71 -7.45 15.82
C GLU A 187 -0.27 -7.13 15.38
N TYR A 188 0.10 -5.86 15.47
CA TYR A 188 1.45 -5.41 15.08
C TYR A 188 2.57 -6.06 15.88
N ASP A 189 2.35 -6.31 17.17
CA ASP A 189 3.34 -6.93 18.04
C ASP A 189 3.64 -8.37 17.61
N GLU A 190 2.63 -9.11 17.17
CA GLU A 190 2.78 -10.47 16.66
C GLU A 190 3.54 -10.49 15.34
N LEU A 191 3.17 -9.62 14.40
CA LEU A 191 3.89 -9.47 13.14
C LEU A 191 5.33 -9.06 13.36
N LEU A 192 5.60 -8.11 14.27
CA LEU A 192 6.95 -7.66 14.61
C LEU A 192 7.81 -8.78 15.17
N ALA A 193 7.24 -9.60 16.08
CA ALA A 193 7.91 -10.77 16.64
C ALA A 193 8.24 -11.80 15.56
N ALA A 194 7.32 -12.08 14.65
CA ALA A 194 7.52 -13.00 13.54
C ALA A 194 8.62 -12.50 12.57
N ILE A 195 8.65 -11.21 12.25
CA ILE A 195 9.69 -10.60 11.43
C ILE A 195 11.07 -10.73 12.13
N LYS A 196 11.16 -10.43 13.44
CA LYS A 196 12.40 -10.58 14.22
C LYS A 196 12.91 -12.04 14.23
N GLU A 197 12.00 -13.00 14.34
CA GLU A 197 12.36 -14.43 14.32
C GLU A 197 12.90 -14.86 12.95
N ALA A 198 12.28 -14.39 11.86
CA ALA A 198 12.69 -14.69 10.48
C ALA A 198 14.08 -14.14 10.10
N MET A 199 14.62 -13.19 10.90
CA MET A 199 15.96 -12.60 10.70
C MET A 199 17.07 -13.36 11.40
N LYS A 200 16.74 -14.35 12.23
CA LYS A 200 17.73 -15.22 12.87
C LYS A 200 18.20 -16.29 11.90
#